data_3243ba43d8dc496d581c611c807967e4
#
_entry.id   3243ba43d8dc496d581c611c807967e4
#
_cell.length_a   1.000
_cell.length_b   1.000
_cell.length_c   1.000
_cell.angle_alpha   90.00
_cell.angle_beta   90.00
_cell.angle_gamma   90.00
#
_symmetry.space_group_name_H-M   'P 1'
#
loop_
_entity.id
_entity.type
_entity.pdbx_description
1 polymer ?
#
loop_
_entity_poly.entity_id
_entity_poly.type
_entity_poly.pdbx_seq_one_letter_code
_entity_poly.pdbx_strand_id
1 'polypeptide(L)'
;MIASIKNARVLTLILFAFVAGQLTASAQSTSRQKRKTTTQKATAPANAQFDDEAKRADEARTAGRLDEAIEHYTKALRSRPKWPDGWWYLGAIFYEKDLYVQAQEAFNNLVTLDPKKGQGWAMLGLCQFQTRDYEHAVVSLQRGRTLGLGGNQELETVVRYHTAQLYIHFEEFEIAYEVLREFLKVGNDSPKIAEAFGLTILRMPMFPRDIPAEKRDLIELAGQAGVNMAARRLEQARTFFDTLVSHYPDEPNVHYSFGVFLITQDADAALKEFQRTLELSPSHQPAMVQMAFEYLKRDEYEKALPLAERAVQLAPKMYPARNVLGRVLLELGQAERAVKELEEGVRLAPSSPEMHFALARAYTRVGRKEDAQREREIFKKLQDEYERQRNVRPSAETDKNQDTAKP
;
A
#
# COMPACT_ATOMS: atom_id res chain seq x y z
N MET A 1 -11.14 -25.72 0.21
CA MET A 1 -11.88 -25.71 1.49
C MET A 1 -10.97 -25.56 2.72
N ILE A 2 -9.71 -25.10 2.60
CA ILE A 2 -8.75 -24.98 3.75
C ILE A 2 -8.33 -23.52 4.01
N ALA A 3 -8.69 -22.57 3.15
CA ALA A 3 -8.29 -21.15 3.32
C ALA A 3 -9.23 -20.32 4.21
N SER A 4 -10.44 -20.76 4.49
CA SER A 4 -11.46 -20.00 5.25
C SER A 4 -11.23 -19.99 6.77
N ILE A 5 -10.56 -21.01 7.33
CA ILE A 5 -10.49 -21.20 8.79
C ILE A 5 -9.48 -20.25 9.49
N LYS A 6 -8.51 -19.67 8.75
CA LYS A 6 -7.46 -18.84 9.35
C LYS A 6 -7.85 -17.36 9.53
N ASN A 7 -8.81 -16.87 8.76
CA ASN A 7 -9.23 -15.45 8.87
C ASN A 7 -10.24 -15.20 10.01
N ALA A 8 -11.05 -16.19 10.37
CA ALA A 8 -12.03 -16.06 11.46
C ALA A 8 -11.37 -15.81 12.83
N ARG A 9 -10.19 -16.43 13.09
CA ARG A 9 -9.48 -16.26 14.37
C ARG A 9 -8.90 -14.84 14.56
N VAL A 10 -8.51 -14.18 13.48
CA VAL A 10 -7.96 -12.81 13.53
C VAL A 10 -9.05 -11.80 13.92
N LEU A 11 -10.27 -11.97 13.45
CA LEU A 11 -11.37 -11.05 13.74
C LEU A 11 -11.94 -11.23 15.16
N THR A 12 -11.97 -12.46 15.68
CA THR A 12 -12.39 -12.72 17.07
C THR A 12 -11.47 -12.01 18.06
N LEU A 13 -10.16 -11.95 17.81
CA LEU A 13 -9.20 -11.18 18.60
C LEU A 13 -9.39 -9.66 18.44
N ILE A 14 -9.72 -9.17 17.25
CA ILE A 14 -10.00 -7.74 17.00
C ILE A 14 -11.23 -7.26 17.79
N LEU A 15 -12.27 -8.10 17.94
CA LEU A 15 -13.47 -7.80 18.73
C LEU A 15 -13.20 -7.78 20.23
N PHE A 16 -12.33 -8.67 20.75
CA PHE A 16 -12.02 -8.74 22.20
C PHE A 16 -11.13 -7.58 22.69
N ALA A 17 -10.20 -7.07 21.87
CA ALA A 17 -9.30 -5.98 22.29
C ALA A 17 -10.02 -4.63 22.52
N PHE A 18 -11.23 -4.44 21.97
CA PHE A 18 -11.99 -3.18 22.10
C PHE A 18 -12.79 -3.05 23.40
N VAL A 19 -13.04 -4.14 24.12
CA VAL A 19 -13.87 -4.15 25.36
C VAL A 19 -13.08 -3.68 26.60
N ALA A 20 -11.75 -3.74 26.59
CA ALA A 20 -10.93 -3.42 27.77
C ALA A 20 -10.61 -1.91 27.96
N GLY A 21 -10.94 -1.05 27.02
CA GLY A 21 -10.52 0.36 27.01
C GLY A 21 -11.53 1.41 27.49
N GLN A 22 -12.78 1.07 27.79
CA GLN A 22 -13.84 2.06 28.06
C GLN A 22 -14.42 2.08 29.49
N LEU A 23 -13.71 1.59 30.49
CA LEU A 23 -14.23 1.56 31.89
C LEU A 23 -13.60 2.58 32.85
N THR A 24 -13.08 3.72 32.36
CA THR A 24 -12.68 4.81 33.29
C THR A 24 -12.93 6.19 32.68
N ALA A 25 -14.10 6.74 32.83
CA ALA A 25 -14.33 8.18 32.99
C ALA A 25 -15.83 8.52 33.11
N SER A 26 -16.40 8.53 34.31
CA SER A 26 -17.49 9.46 34.63
C SER A 26 -17.72 9.55 36.12
N ALA A 27 -17.14 10.57 36.73
CA ALA A 27 -17.69 11.16 37.96
C ALA A 27 -17.27 12.62 38.07
N GLN A 28 -18.27 13.46 38.33
CA GLN A 28 -18.25 14.90 38.67
C GLN A 28 -18.64 15.82 37.52
N SER A 29 -19.61 16.70 37.62
CA SER A 29 -20.15 17.41 38.78
C SER A 29 -21.51 18.05 38.47
N THR A 30 -22.34 18.16 39.48
CA THR A 30 -23.60 18.86 39.53
C THR A 30 -23.45 20.38 39.42
N SER A 31 -24.26 21.06 38.60
CA SER A 31 -24.85 22.34 38.99
C SER A 31 -26.17 22.59 38.26
N ARG A 32 -27.09 23.06 39.03
CA ARG A 32 -28.52 23.22 38.88
C ARG A 32 -28.80 24.54 38.15
N GLN A 33 -29.50 24.50 37.02
CA GLN A 33 -30.26 25.67 36.60
C GLN A 33 -31.62 25.29 35.99
N LYS A 34 -32.68 25.70 36.65
CA LYS A 34 -34.07 25.59 36.21
C LYS A 34 -34.29 26.47 34.96
N ARG A 35 -34.84 25.90 33.88
CA ARG A 35 -35.58 26.64 32.86
C ARG A 35 -36.73 25.82 32.29
N LYS A 36 -37.86 26.48 32.27
CA LYS A 36 -39.22 26.12 31.91
C LYS A 36 -39.43 25.08 30.80
N THR A 37 -40.32 24.16 31.12
CA THR A 37 -41.07 23.23 30.27
C THR A 37 -41.69 23.92 29.03
N THR A 38 -41.35 23.36 27.88
CA THR A 38 -42.20 23.41 26.71
C THR A 38 -42.26 22.00 26.09
N THR A 39 -43.42 21.50 25.91
CA THR A 39 -43.90 20.18 25.50
C THR A 39 -43.07 19.55 24.40
N GLN A 40 -42.31 18.49 24.67
CA GLN A 40 -41.79 17.56 23.71
C GLN A 40 -42.29 16.15 24.03
N LYS A 41 -43.50 15.85 23.57
CA LYS A 41 -44.21 14.61 23.80
C LYS A 41 -44.31 13.86 22.48
N ALA A 42 -43.21 13.16 22.04
CA ALA A 42 -43.25 12.11 21.02
C ALA A 42 -41.95 11.28 20.84
N THR A 43 -40.86 11.56 21.56
CA THR A 43 -39.56 10.88 21.32
C THR A 43 -39.19 9.82 22.38
N ALA A 44 -39.90 9.74 23.49
CA ALA A 44 -39.59 8.80 24.58
C ALA A 44 -39.74 7.30 24.22
N PRO A 45 -40.78 6.83 23.52
CA PRO A 45 -40.92 5.39 23.22
C PRO A 45 -39.90 4.87 22.19
N ALA A 46 -39.54 5.68 21.18
CA ALA A 46 -38.57 5.28 20.17
C ALA A 46 -37.15 5.15 20.73
N ASN A 47 -36.76 6.00 21.70
CA ASN A 47 -35.46 5.90 22.37
C ASN A 47 -35.39 4.67 23.28
N ALA A 48 -36.46 4.36 24.03
CA ALA A 48 -36.50 3.18 24.88
C ALA A 48 -36.43 1.88 24.06
N GLN A 49 -37.08 1.82 22.91
CA GLN A 49 -37.01 0.68 22.00
C GLN A 49 -35.59 0.51 21.43
N PHE A 50 -34.95 1.61 20.99
CA PHE A 50 -33.57 1.58 20.52
C PHE A 50 -32.64 1.05 21.62
N ASP A 51 -32.72 1.57 22.85
CA ASP A 51 -31.82 1.22 23.94
C ASP A 51 -31.98 -0.28 24.34
N ASP A 52 -33.21 -0.84 24.30
CA ASP A 52 -33.47 -2.27 24.54
C ASP A 52 -32.89 -3.15 23.43
N GLU A 53 -33.11 -2.79 22.14
CA GLU A 53 -32.58 -3.55 21.02
C GLU A 53 -31.05 -3.48 20.94
N ALA A 54 -30.42 -2.34 21.21
CA ALA A 54 -28.99 -2.17 21.26
C ALA A 54 -28.35 -3.02 22.38
N LYS A 55 -28.96 -3.04 23.56
CA LYS A 55 -28.51 -3.87 24.69
C LYS A 55 -28.60 -5.36 24.35
N ARG A 56 -29.73 -5.83 23.80
CA ARG A 56 -29.89 -7.23 23.38
C ARG A 56 -28.89 -7.62 22.30
N ALA A 57 -28.61 -6.71 21.35
CA ALA A 57 -27.60 -6.91 20.32
C ALA A 57 -26.23 -7.16 20.92
N ASP A 58 -25.82 -6.32 21.89
CA ASP A 58 -24.52 -6.47 22.58
C ASP A 58 -24.47 -7.75 23.44
N GLU A 59 -25.54 -8.09 24.14
CA GLU A 59 -25.64 -9.33 24.91
C GLU A 59 -25.55 -10.56 24.01
N ALA A 60 -26.25 -10.58 22.89
CA ALA A 60 -26.21 -11.66 21.91
C ALA A 60 -24.80 -11.79 21.30
N ARG A 61 -24.19 -10.66 20.89
CA ARG A 61 -22.83 -10.62 20.34
C ARG A 61 -21.79 -11.16 21.32
N THR A 62 -21.82 -10.72 22.57
CA THR A 62 -20.87 -11.18 23.59
C THR A 62 -21.06 -12.65 23.97
N ALA A 63 -22.27 -13.17 23.81
CA ALA A 63 -22.60 -14.58 24.01
C ALA A 63 -22.32 -15.44 22.77
N GLY A 64 -21.80 -14.87 21.66
CA GLY A 64 -21.54 -15.59 20.41
C GLY A 64 -22.78 -15.98 19.60
N ARG A 65 -23.97 -15.47 19.99
CA ARG A 65 -25.22 -15.71 19.26
C ARG A 65 -25.35 -14.71 18.09
N LEU A 66 -24.53 -14.91 17.06
CA LEU A 66 -24.32 -13.94 16.00
C LEU A 66 -25.58 -13.63 15.19
N ASP A 67 -26.45 -14.62 14.91
CA ASP A 67 -27.69 -14.38 14.16
C ASP A 67 -28.69 -13.53 14.94
N GLU A 68 -28.81 -13.77 16.23
CA GLU A 68 -29.62 -12.96 17.15
C GLU A 68 -29.08 -11.54 17.25
N ALA A 69 -27.74 -11.39 17.33
CA ALA A 69 -27.09 -10.09 17.33
C ALA A 69 -27.38 -9.29 16.05
N ILE A 70 -27.31 -9.92 14.86
CA ILE A 70 -27.65 -9.30 13.58
C ILE A 70 -29.09 -8.78 13.61
N GLU A 71 -30.03 -9.59 14.09
CA GLU A 71 -31.45 -9.19 14.16
C GLU A 71 -31.63 -7.95 15.03
N HIS A 72 -31.06 -7.94 16.24
CA HIS A 72 -31.20 -6.83 17.19
C HIS A 72 -30.43 -5.57 16.74
N TYR A 73 -29.19 -5.68 16.22
CA TYR A 73 -28.49 -4.52 15.61
C TYR A 73 -29.27 -3.93 14.45
N THR A 74 -29.85 -4.77 13.59
CA THR A 74 -30.67 -4.30 12.45
C THR A 74 -31.90 -3.54 12.92
N LYS A 75 -32.62 -4.02 13.97
CA LYS A 75 -33.78 -3.33 14.56
C LYS A 75 -33.36 -2.00 15.21
N ALA A 76 -32.28 -1.99 15.97
CA ALA A 76 -31.74 -0.78 16.59
C ALA A 76 -31.37 0.27 15.53
N LEU A 77 -30.67 -0.14 14.45
CA LEU A 77 -30.24 0.73 13.35
C LEU A 77 -31.42 1.26 12.52
N ARG A 78 -32.52 0.52 12.39
CA ARG A 78 -33.76 1.03 11.79
C ARG A 78 -34.35 2.20 12.60
N SER A 79 -34.26 2.10 13.93
CA SER A 79 -34.75 3.17 14.83
C SER A 79 -33.77 4.36 14.91
N ARG A 80 -32.46 4.08 14.82
CA ARG A 80 -31.40 5.10 14.88
C ARG A 80 -30.32 4.83 13.83
N PRO A 81 -30.53 5.22 12.55
CA PRO A 81 -29.56 4.97 11.46
C PRO A 81 -28.20 5.68 11.65
N LYS A 82 -28.18 6.77 12.45
CA LYS A 82 -26.96 7.55 12.75
C LYS A 82 -26.24 7.02 14.01
N TRP A 83 -26.09 5.71 14.13
CA TRP A 83 -25.36 5.05 15.22
C TRP A 83 -24.11 4.33 14.69
N PRO A 84 -22.90 4.97 14.74
CA PRO A 84 -21.68 4.41 14.15
C PRO A 84 -21.28 3.06 14.75
N ASP A 85 -21.40 2.89 16.08
CA ASP A 85 -21.01 1.64 16.73
C ASP A 85 -21.91 0.47 16.32
N GLY A 86 -23.19 0.72 16.10
CA GLY A 86 -24.11 -0.31 15.57
C GLY A 86 -23.69 -0.78 14.18
N TRP A 87 -23.34 0.13 13.29
CA TRP A 87 -22.82 -0.21 11.96
C TRP A 87 -21.47 -0.93 12.05
N TRP A 88 -20.61 -0.53 12.98
CA TRP A 88 -19.34 -1.22 13.21
C TRP A 88 -19.55 -2.69 13.60
N TYR A 89 -20.35 -2.94 14.65
CA TYR A 89 -20.56 -4.31 15.14
C TYR A 89 -21.33 -5.17 14.15
N LEU A 90 -22.36 -4.63 13.51
CA LEU A 90 -23.09 -5.33 12.46
C LEU A 90 -22.20 -5.73 11.28
N GLY A 91 -21.38 -4.80 10.81
CA GLY A 91 -20.40 -5.04 9.75
C GLY A 91 -19.37 -6.10 10.14
N ALA A 92 -18.86 -6.05 11.38
CA ALA A 92 -17.91 -7.02 11.91
C ALA A 92 -18.50 -8.44 11.96
N ILE A 93 -19.74 -8.57 12.43
CA ILE A 93 -20.44 -9.86 12.47
C ILE A 93 -20.67 -10.40 11.04
N PHE A 94 -21.11 -9.56 10.12
CA PHE A 94 -21.26 -9.99 8.72
C PHE A 94 -19.93 -10.44 8.12
N TYR A 95 -18.83 -9.73 8.40
CA TYR A 95 -17.50 -10.11 7.92
C TYR A 95 -17.06 -11.47 8.50
N GLU A 96 -17.29 -11.71 9.79
CA GLU A 96 -16.99 -12.99 10.46
C GLU A 96 -17.77 -14.17 9.86
N LYS A 97 -18.98 -13.90 9.38
CA LYS A 97 -19.85 -14.91 8.71
C LYS A 97 -19.59 -15.02 7.21
N ASP A 98 -18.53 -14.41 6.67
CA ASP A 98 -18.22 -14.36 5.24
C ASP A 98 -19.32 -13.70 4.37
N LEU A 99 -20.21 -12.93 5.01
CA LEU A 99 -21.26 -12.14 4.34
C LEU A 99 -20.70 -10.79 3.88
N TYR A 100 -19.71 -10.82 3.00
CA TYR A 100 -18.89 -9.65 2.66
C TYR A 100 -19.67 -8.50 2.01
N VAL A 101 -20.73 -8.80 1.24
CA VAL A 101 -21.58 -7.77 0.62
C VAL A 101 -22.33 -6.98 1.69
N GLN A 102 -22.92 -7.66 2.68
CA GLN A 102 -23.63 -7.02 3.78
C GLN A 102 -22.65 -6.27 4.71
N ALA A 103 -21.46 -6.84 4.95
CA ALA A 103 -20.40 -6.19 5.69
C ALA A 103 -19.95 -4.89 5.01
N GLN A 104 -19.78 -4.92 3.69
CA GLN A 104 -19.42 -3.74 2.87
C GLN A 104 -20.47 -2.63 3.03
N GLU A 105 -21.76 -2.94 2.97
CA GLU A 105 -22.84 -1.97 3.18
C GLU A 105 -22.77 -1.36 4.58
N ALA A 106 -22.60 -2.18 5.61
CA ALA A 106 -22.51 -1.71 6.99
C ALA A 106 -21.29 -0.80 7.23
N PHE A 107 -20.11 -1.18 6.73
CA PHE A 107 -18.91 -0.33 6.85
C PHE A 107 -18.98 0.93 5.97
N ASN A 108 -19.67 0.89 4.84
CA ASN A 108 -19.91 2.09 4.04
C ASN A 108 -20.79 3.11 4.79
N ASN A 109 -21.83 2.65 5.48
CA ASN A 109 -22.63 3.49 6.36
C ASN A 109 -21.79 4.06 7.52
N LEU A 110 -20.94 3.22 8.13
CA LEU A 110 -20.03 3.66 9.19
C LEU A 110 -19.12 4.80 8.73
N VAL A 111 -18.39 4.64 7.60
CA VAL A 111 -17.43 5.65 7.13
C VAL A 111 -18.12 6.91 6.58
N THR A 112 -19.40 6.81 6.20
CA THR A 112 -20.22 7.96 5.85
C THR A 112 -20.55 8.79 7.10
N LEU A 113 -20.82 8.13 8.23
CA LEU A 113 -21.12 8.79 9.51
C LEU A 113 -19.87 9.28 10.23
N ASP A 114 -18.80 8.51 10.17
CA ASP A 114 -17.49 8.83 10.77
C ASP A 114 -16.36 8.64 9.75
N PRO A 115 -16.14 9.63 8.87
CA PRO A 115 -15.13 9.55 7.82
C PRO A 115 -13.69 9.59 8.34
N LYS A 116 -13.46 9.84 9.64
CA LYS A 116 -12.15 9.85 10.27
C LYS A 116 -11.78 8.52 10.92
N LYS A 117 -12.70 7.57 11.02
CA LYS A 117 -12.46 6.24 11.61
C LYS A 117 -11.68 5.36 10.65
N GLY A 118 -10.34 5.36 10.76
CA GLY A 118 -9.44 4.60 9.88
C GLY A 118 -9.73 3.10 9.83
N GLN A 119 -10.07 2.50 10.98
CA GLN A 119 -10.48 1.10 11.06
C GLN A 119 -11.74 0.81 10.22
N GLY A 120 -12.71 1.73 10.16
CA GLY A 120 -13.91 1.59 9.31
C GLY A 120 -13.54 1.52 7.83
N TRP A 121 -12.64 2.39 7.37
CA TRP A 121 -12.11 2.36 6.01
C TRP A 121 -11.33 1.07 5.71
N ALA A 122 -10.53 0.60 6.66
CA ALA A 122 -9.80 -0.64 6.53
C ALA A 122 -10.74 -1.84 6.33
N MET A 123 -11.76 -1.96 7.19
CA MET A 123 -12.74 -3.04 7.09
C MET A 123 -13.56 -2.95 5.81
N LEU A 124 -13.96 -1.74 5.38
CA LEU A 124 -14.59 -1.52 4.09
C LEU A 124 -13.72 -2.04 2.94
N GLY A 125 -12.44 -1.66 2.93
CA GLY A 125 -11.50 -2.11 1.92
C GLY A 125 -11.26 -3.62 1.91
N LEU A 126 -11.24 -4.26 3.08
CA LEU A 126 -11.15 -5.73 3.17
C LEU A 126 -12.42 -6.40 2.60
N CYS A 127 -13.62 -5.85 2.86
CA CYS A 127 -14.85 -6.35 2.24
C CYS A 127 -14.81 -6.20 0.72
N GLN A 128 -14.40 -5.04 0.21
CA GLN A 128 -14.25 -4.76 -1.22
C GLN A 128 -13.24 -5.71 -1.88
N PHE A 129 -12.15 -6.05 -1.18
CA PHE A 129 -11.20 -7.07 -1.66
C PHE A 129 -11.86 -8.45 -1.80
N GLN A 130 -12.65 -8.87 -0.81
CA GLN A 130 -13.34 -10.16 -0.85
C GLN A 130 -14.44 -10.22 -1.93
N THR A 131 -15.11 -9.10 -2.18
CA THR A 131 -16.12 -8.96 -3.26
C THR A 131 -15.50 -8.70 -4.64
N ARG A 132 -14.16 -8.65 -4.74
CA ARG A 132 -13.36 -8.39 -5.96
C ARG A 132 -13.55 -6.97 -6.53
N ASP A 133 -13.98 -6.03 -5.72
CA ASP A 133 -14.03 -4.61 -6.06
C ASP A 133 -12.65 -3.98 -5.73
N TYR A 134 -11.64 -4.36 -6.53
CA TYR A 134 -10.23 -4.10 -6.21
C TYR A 134 -9.86 -2.62 -6.32
N GLU A 135 -10.45 -1.87 -7.26
CA GLU A 135 -10.21 -0.44 -7.41
C GLU A 135 -10.64 0.34 -6.17
N HIS A 136 -11.83 0.06 -5.63
CA HIS A 136 -12.27 0.69 -4.39
C HIS A 136 -11.53 0.14 -3.17
N ALA A 137 -11.16 -1.14 -3.18
CA ALA A 137 -10.42 -1.77 -2.07
C ALA A 137 -9.09 -1.06 -1.81
N VAL A 138 -8.28 -0.81 -2.85
CA VAL A 138 -6.98 -0.14 -2.67
C VAL A 138 -7.15 1.27 -2.08
N VAL A 139 -8.15 2.03 -2.54
CA VAL A 139 -8.44 3.38 -2.05
C VAL A 139 -8.87 3.35 -0.57
N SER A 140 -9.78 2.43 -0.22
CA SER A 140 -10.28 2.31 1.15
C SER A 140 -9.19 1.86 2.13
N LEU A 141 -8.38 0.86 1.74
CA LEU A 141 -7.25 0.39 2.56
C LEU A 141 -6.19 1.48 2.77
N GLN A 142 -5.84 2.23 1.72
CA GLN A 142 -4.92 3.36 1.83
C GLN A 142 -5.46 4.43 2.77
N ARG A 143 -6.74 4.79 2.63
CA ARG A 143 -7.37 5.77 3.49
C ARG A 143 -7.40 5.32 4.94
N GLY A 144 -7.71 4.05 5.19
CA GLY A 144 -7.65 3.44 6.53
C GLY A 144 -6.26 3.58 7.15
N ARG A 145 -5.21 3.24 6.41
CA ARG A 145 -3.81 3.37 6.86
C ARG A 145 -3.41 4.82 7.14
N THR A 146 -3.80 5.74 6.28
CA THR A 146 -3.48 7.18 6.46
C THR A 146 -4.15 7.78 7.70
N LEU A 147 -5.38 7.36 8.00
CA LEU A 147 -6.13 7.81 9.18
C LEU A 147 -5.67 7.11 10.48
N GLY A 148 -4.96 5.98 10.36
CA GLY A 148 -4.51 5.17 11.48
C GLY A 148 -5.49 4.07 11.87
N LEU A 149 -4.95 2.92 12.26
CA LEU A 149 -5.72 1.70 12.59
C LEU A 149 -5.85 1.48 14.12
N GLY A 150 -5.67 2.54 14.92
CA GLY A 150 -5.87 2.50 16.36
C GLY A 150 -4.86 1.63 17.12
N GLY A 151 -3.66 1.41 16.56
CA GLY A 151 -2.62 0.58 17.17
C GLY A 151 -2.89 -0.93 17.10
N ASN A 152 -3.90 -1.36 16.34
CA ASN A 152 -4.19 -2.78 16.16
C ASN A 152 -3.22 -3.41 15.17
N GLN A 153 -2.16 -4.05 15.67
CA GLN A 153 -1.07 -4.67 14.90
C GLN A 153 -1.55 -5.78 13.95
N GLU A 154 -2.57 -6.54 14.34
CA GLU A 154 -3.12 -7.60 13.50
C GLU A 154 -3.85 -7.00 12.30
N LEU A 155 -4.71 -6.01 12.53
CA LEU A 155 -5.40 -5.30 11.45
C LEU A 155 -4.39 -4.59 10.52
N GLU A 156 -3.35 -3.95 11.09
CA GLU A 156 -2.28 -3.33 10.29
C GLU A 156 -1.57 -4.34 9.40
N THR A 157 -1.28 -5.53 9.92
CA THR A 157 -0.65 -6.63 9.18
C THR A 157 -1.54 -7.11 8.03
N VAL A 158 -2.82 -7.35 8.30
CA VAL A 158 -3.80 -7.81 7.30
C VAL A 158 -4.00 -6.75 6.22
N VAL A 159 -4.23 -5.51 6.60
CA VAL A 159 -4.44 -4.38 5.67
C VAL A 159 -3.21 -4.17 4.79
N ARG A 160 -2.01 -4.19 5.36
CA ARG A 160 -0.75 -4.06 4.62
C ARG A 160 -0.57 -5.17 3.60
N TYR A 161 -0.83 -6.42 4.00
CA TYR A 161 -0.69 -7.57 3.10
C TYR A 161 -1.65 -7.47 1.91
N HIS A 162 -2.95 -7.18 2.14
CA HIS A 162 -3.91 -7.03 1.05
C HIS A 162 -3.62 -5.80 0.17
N THR A 163 -3.09 -4.73 0.77
CA THR A 163 -2.62 -3.57 0.00
C THR A 163 -1.47 -3.95 -0.94
N ALA A 164 -0.49 -4.73 -0.46
CA ALA A 164 0.60 -5.22 -1.31
C ALA A 164 0.07 -6.12 -2.45
N GLN A 165 -0.86 -7.02 -2.16
CA GLN A 165 -1.48 -7.87 -3.18
C GLN A 165 -2.23 -7.07 -4.26
N LEU A 166 -2.92 -5.99 -3.86
CA LEU A 166 -3.60 -5.11 -4.81
C LEU A 166 -2.60 -4.36 -5.68
N TYR A 167 -1.49 -3.86 -5.12
CA TYR A 167 -0.45 -3.23 -5.93
C TYR A 167 0.20 -4.21 -6.91
N ILE A 168 0.43 -5.47 -6.51
CA ILE A 168 0.90 -6.52 -7.43
C ILE A 168 -0.12 -6.73 -8.56
N HIS A 169 -1.39 -6.82 -8.24
CA HIS A 169 -2.47 -7.01 -9.21
C HIS A 169 -2.59 -5.85 -10.22
N PHE A 170 -2.37 -4.61 -9.76
CA PHE A 170 -2.37 -3.41 -10.61
C PHE A 170 -1.02 -3.12 -11.28
N GLU A 171 -0.06 -4.05 -11.23
CA GLU A 171 1.28 -3.94 -11.80
C GLU A 171 2.14 -2.80 -11.20
N GLU A 172 1.76 -2.29 -10.03
CA GLU A 172 2.50 -1.28 -9.26
C GLU A 172 3.57 -1.96 -8.38
N PHE A 173 4.48 -2.71 -9.02
CA PHE A 173 5.42 -3.62 -8.35
C PHE A 173 6.42 -2.88 -7.46
N GLU A 174 6.84 -1.69 -7.83
CA GLU A 174 7.76 -0.86 -7.04
C GLU A 174 7.10 -0.42 -5.73
N ILE A 175 5.81 -0.05 -5.78
CA ILE A 175 5.03 0.31 -4.59
C ILE A 175 4.77 -0.94 -3.74
N ALA A 176 4.42 -2.07 -4.37
CA ALA A 176 4.25 -3.35 -3.68
C ALA A 176 5.51 -3.75 -2.90
N TYR A 177 6.69 -3.61 -3.53
CA TYR A 177 7.98 -3.90 -2.91
C TYR A 177 8.22 -3.05 -1.65
N GLU A 178 7.95 -1.74 -1.70
CA GLU A 178 8.11 -0.87 -0.52
C GLU A 178 7.11 -1.22 0.60
N VAL A 179 5.86 -1.58 0.24
CA VAL A 179 4.87 -2.03 1.24
C VAL A 179 5.30 -3.34 1.90
N LEU A 180 5.86 -4.27 1.12
CA LEU A 180 6.35 -5.55 1.63
C LEU A 180 7.59 -5.40 2.53
N ARG A 181 8.48 -4.46 2.23
CA ARG A 181 9.67 -4.17 3.07
C ARG A 181 9.29 -3.80 4.51
N GLU A 182 8.14 -3.19 4.73
CA GLU A 182 7.69 -2.84 6.08
C GLU A 182 7.44 -4.07 6.97
N PHE A 183 7.15 -5.24 6.38
CA PHE A 183 7.05 -6.50 7.14
C PHE A 183 8.40 -6.95 7.70
N LEU A 184 9.47 -6.75 6.94
CA LEU A 184 10.81 -7.16 7.35
C LEU A 184 11.36 -6.31 8.49
N LYS A 185 10.93 -5.04 8.60
CA LYS A 185 11.31 -4.16 9.73
C LYS A 185 10.81 -4.67 11.09
N VAL A 186 9.73 -5.45 11.08
CA VAL A 186 9.17 -6.07 12.29
C VAL A 186 9.48 -7.57 12.38
N GLY A 187 10.44 -8.05 11.59
CA GLY A 187 10.90 -9.45 11.61
C GLY A 187 9.93 -10.45 10.99
N ASN A 188 8.98 -10.00 10.16
CA ASN A 188 8.03 -10.90 9.49
C ASN A 188 8.48 -11.18 8.06
N ASP A 189 9.18 -12.29 7.87
CA ASP A 189 9.59 -12.87 6.58
C ASP A 189 8.90 -14.21 6.30
N SER A 190 7.67 -14.38 6.79
CA SER A 190 6.87 -15.60 6.63
C SER A 190 6.74 -16.03 5.16
N PRO A 191 6.47 -17.34 4.87
CA PRO A 191 6.32 -17.84 3.51
C PRO A 191 5.32 -17.05 2.64
N LYS A 192 4.26 -16.53 3.26
CA LYS A 192 3.28 -15.65 2.60
C LYS A 192 3.91 -14.33 2.12
N ILE A 193 4.78 -13.75 2.92
CA ILE A 193 5.48 -12.50 2.57
C ILE A 193 6.54 -12.78 1.51
N ALA A 194 7.27 -13.88 1.64
CA ALA A 194 8.22 -14.32 0.61
C ALA A 194 7.52 -14.57 -0.74
N GLU A 195 6.38 -15.28 -0.77
CA GLU A 195 5.58 -15.48 -1.99
C GLU A 195 5.18 -14.13 -2.63
N ALA A 196 4.72 -13.16 -1.84
CA ALA A 196 4.38 -11.84 -2.34
C ALA A 196 5.61 -11.08 -2.89
N PHE A 197 6.80 -11.21 -2.28
CA PHE A 197 8.05 -10.71 -2.86
C PHE A 197 8.39 -11.40 -4.18
N GLY A 198 8.19 -12.73 -4.28
CA GLY A 198 8.42 -13.47 -5.51
C GLY A 198 7.55 -12.96 -6.67
N LEU A 199 6.26 -12.80 -6.43
CA LEU A 199 5.33 -12.20 -7.40
C LEU A 199 5.76 -10.78 -7.80
N THR A 200 6.25 -10.01 -6.84
CA THR A 200 6.65 -8.61 -7.04
C THR A 200 7.89 -8.49 -7.92
N ILE A 201 8.98 -9.21 -7.58
CA ILE A 201 10.24 -9.10 -8.34
C ILE A 201 10.16 -9.77 -9.71
N LEU A 202 9.34 -10.82 -9.85
CA LEU A 202 9.05 -11.46 -11.13
C LEU A 202 7.97 -10.69 -11.94
N ARG A 203 7.44 -9.60 -11.41
CA ARG A 203 6.41 -8.76 -12.06
C ARG A 203 5.21 -9.58 -12.55
N MET A 204 4.71 -10.47 -11.69
CA MET A 204 3.57 -11.34 -11.98
C MET A 204 2.30 -10.77 -11.33
N PRO A 205 1.36 -10.16 -12.10
CA PRO A 205 0.18 -9.46 -11.57
C PRO A 205 -0.95 -10.43 -11.19
N MET A 206 -0.67 -11.37 -10.30
CA MET A 206 -1.63 -12.39 -9.87
C MET A 206 -1.74 -12.47 -8.35
N PHE A 207 -2.86 -12.99 -7.88
CA PHE A 207 -3.02 -13.29 -6.46
C PHE A 207 -2.43 -14.65 -6.11
N PRO A 208 -2.00 -14.88 -4.85
CA PRO A 208 -1.49 -16.18 -4.39
C PRO A 208 -2.36 -17.38 -4.71
N ARG A 209 -3.67 -17.19 -4.69
CA ARG A 209 -4.66 -18.25 -5.02
C ARG A 209 -4.67 -18.66 -6.49
N ASP A 210 -4.19 -17.77 -7.37
CA ASP A 210 -4.22 -17.91 -8.82
C ASP A 210 -2.88 -18.41 -9.39
N ILE A 211 -1.88 -18.68 -8.50
CA ILE A 211 -0.55 -19.16 -8.89
C ILE A 211 -0.67 -20.58 -9.46
N PRO A 212 -0.27 -20.79 -10.73
CA PRO A 212 -0.19 -22.13 -11.34
C PRO A 212 0.82 -23.01 -10.61
N ALA A 213 0.55 -24.31 -10.54
CA ALA A 213 1.40 -25.25 -9.80
C ALA A 213 2.84 -25.26 -10.32
N GLU A 214 3.03 -25.17 -11.62
CA GLU A 214 4.33 -25.15 -12.30
C GLU A 214 5.18 -23.89 -12.05
N LYS A 215 4.56 -22.81 -11.54
CA LYS A 215 5.26 -21.57 -11.21
C LYS A 215 5.61 -21.43 -9.74
N ARG A 216 5.17 -22.35 -8.88
CA ARG A 216 5.35 -22.23 -7.43
C ARG A 216 6.81 -22.22 -7.02
N ASP A 217 7.62 -23.12 -7.57
CA ASP A 217 9.04 -23.23 -7.22
C ASP A 217 9.82 -21.97 -7.68
N LEU A 218 9.50 -21.46 -8.88
CA LEU A 218 10.05 -20.20 -9.38
C LEU A 218 9.71 -19.02 -8.44
N ILE A 219 8.43 -18.90 -8.06
CA ILE A 219 7.96 -17.81 -7.20
C ILE A 219 8.55 -17.94 -5.78
N GLU A 220 8.65 -19.15 -5.24
CA GLU A 220 9.25 -19.39 -3.93
C GLU A 220 10.72 -18.98 -3.91
N LEU A 221 11.49 -19.43 -4.91
CA LEU A 221 12.91 -19.10 -5.02
C LEU A 221 13.13 -17.59 -5.22
N ALA A 222 12.32 -16.96 -6.08
CA ALA A 222 12.33 -15.51 -6.27
C ALA A 222 11.91 -14.77 -4.99
N GLY A 223 10.98 -15.32 -4.24
CA GLY A 223 10.57 -14.78 -2.94
C GLY A 223 11.72 -14.70 -1.95
N GLN A 224 12.53 -15.77 -1.87
CA GLN A 224 13.74 -15.76 -1.02
C GLN A 224 14.77 -14.74 -1.51
N ALA A 225 14.98 -14.61 -2.82
CA ALA A 225 15.84 -13.57 -3.38
C ALA A 225 15.33 -12.16 -3.01
N GLY A 226 14.04 -11.90 -3.20
CA GLY A 226 13.40 -10.61 -2.90
C GLY A 226 13.45 -10.24 -1.42
N VAL A 227 13.15 -11.18 -0.52
CA VAL A 227 13.26 -11.00 0.94
C VAL A 227 14.69 -10.64 1.35
N ASN A 228 15.68 -11.41 0.88
CA ASN A 228 17.08 -11.17 1.24
C ASN A 228 17.60 -9.84 0.64
N MET A 229 17.22 -9.50 -0.59
CA MET A 229 17.52 -8.20 -1.20
C MET A 229 16.92 -7.05 -0.37
N ALA A 230 15.66 -7.15 0.01
CA ALA A 230 14.96 -6.14 0.79
C ALA A 230 15.51 -6.00 2.22
N ALA A 231 15.95 -7.10 2.82
CA ALA A 231 16.59 -7.15 4.13
C ALA A 231 18.10 -6.78 4.10
N ARG A 232 18.65 -6.44 2.92
CA ARG A 232 20.07 -6.12 2.68
C ARG A 232 21.04 -7.27 3.05
N ARG A 233 20.58 -8.51 2.98
CA ARG A 233 21.41 -9.71 3.14
C ARG A 233 21.98 -10.06 1.75
N LEU A 234 22.96 -9.25 1.28
CA LEU A 234 23.37 -9.23 -0.12
C LEU A 234 23.94 -10.56 -0.61
N GLU A 235 24.76 -11.26 0.21
CA GLU A 235 25.33 -12.55 -0.17
C GLU A 235 24.27 -13.64 -0.33
N GLN A 236 23.28 -13.67 0.58
CA GLN A 236 22.17 -14.62 0.48
C GLN A 236 21.30 -14.29 -0.74
N ALA A 237 20.99 -13.00 -0.96
CA ALA A 237 20.25 -12.58 -2.14
C ALA A 237 20.96 -13.01 -3.42
N ARG A 238 22.28 -12.81 -3.51
CA ARG A 238 23.10 -13.22 -4.63
C ARG A 238 23.00 -14.73 -4.91
N THR A 239 23.13 -15.55 -3.88
CA THR A 239 23.02 -17.03 -4.00
C THR A 239 21.67 -17.44 -4.60
N PHE A 240 20.56 -16.80 -4.16
CA PHE A 240 19.24 -17.08 -4.70
C PHE A 240 19.09 -16.61 -6.15
N PHE A 241 19.63 -15.43 -6.52
CA PHE A 241 19.60 -14.96 -7.91
C PHE A 241 20.45 -15.84 -8.83
N ASP A 242 21.62 -16.27 -8.42
CA ASP A 242 22.47 -17.20 -9.19
C ASP A 242 21.74 -18.55 -9.44
N THR A 243 21.01 -19.03 -8.43
CA THR A 243 20.16 -20.23 -8.55
C THR A 243 19.00 -20.00 -9.51
N LEU A 244 18.33 -18.85 -9.41
CA LEU A 244 17.23 -18.47 -10.32
C LEU A 244 17.66 -18.45 -11.78
N VAL A 245 18.77 -17.78 -12.09
CA VAL A 245 19.31 -17.70 -13.46
C VAL A 245 19.72 -19.11 -13.97
N SER A 246 20.26 -19.95 -13.10
CA SER A 246 20.64 -21.33 -13.47
C SER A 246 19.43 -22.22 -13.78
N HIS A 247 18.35 -22.11 -13.01
CA HIS A 247 17.17 -22.95 -13.15
C HIS A 247 16.15 -22.40 -14.17
N TYR A 248 16.09 -21.08 -14.33
CA TYR A 248 15.12 -20.40 -15.17
C TYR A 248 15.78 -19.39 -16.15
N PRO A 249 16.74 -19.86 -16.99
CA PRO A 249 17.55 -18.99 -17.85
C PRO A 249 16.79 -18.29 -18.97
N ASP A 250 15.55 -18.71 -19.23
CA ASP A 250 14.69 -18.15 -20.29
C ASP A 250 13.52 -17.33 -19.74
N GLU A 251 13.45 -17.07 -18.43
CA GLU A 251 12.46 -16.20 -17.80
C GLU A 251 12.96 -14.75 -17.75
N PRO A 252 12.42 -13.82 -18.56
CA PRO A 252 12.96 -12.47 -18.67
C PRO A 252 12.96 -11.70 -17.34
N ASN A 253 11.95 -11.90 -16.50
CA ASN A 253 11.85 -11.20 -15.21
C ASN A 253 12.84 -11.72 -14.15
N VAL A 254 13.41 -12.92 -14.34
CA VAL A 254 14.54 -13.42 -13.51
C VAL A 254 15.76 -12.55 -13.79
N HIS A 255 16.13 -12.39 -15.06
CA HIS A 255 17.25 -11.54 -15.47
C HIS A 255 17.02 -10.06 -15.09
N TYR A 256 15.81 -9.54 -15.33
CA TYR A 256 15.48 -8.19 -14.93
C TYR A 256 15.67 -7.94 -13.43
N SER A 257 15.13 -8.82 -12.59
CA SER A 257 15.22 -8.66 -11.13
C SER A 257 16.66 -8.83 -10.63
N PHE A 258 17.44 -9.71 -11.25
CA PHE A 258 18.86 -9.84 -10.94
C PHE A 258 19.64 -8.58 -11.36
N GLY A 259 19.36 -8.01 -12.52
CA GLY A 259 19.93 -6.74 -12.95
C GLY A 259 19.62 -5.61 -11.97
N VAL A 260 18.37 -5.52 -11.47
CA VAL A 260 17.98 -4.56 -10.43
C VAL A 260 18.77 -4.76 -9.13
N PHE A 261 18.98 -6.01 -8.73
CA PHE A 261 19.81 -6.32 -7.55
C PHE A 261 21.27 -5.88 -7.75
N LEU A 262 21.83 -6.12 -8.94
CA LEU A 262 23.24 -5.83 -9.24
C LEU A 262 23.53 -4.33 -9.45
N ILE A 263 22.55 -3.51 -9.83
CA ILE A 263 22.77 -2.14 -10.32
C ILE A 263 23.59 -1.24 -9.37
N THR A 264 23.51 -1.49 -8.07
CA THR A 264 24.28 -0.74 -7.05
C THR A 264 25.58 -1.39 -6.65
N GLN A 265 25.86 -2.61 -7.12
CA GLN A 265 27.03 -3.41 -6.74
C GLN A 265 27.99 -3.56 -7.91
N ASP A 266 27.46 -3.93 -9.08
CA ASP A 266 28.19 -4.14 -10.33
C ASP A 266 27.29 -3.73 -11.51
N ALA A 267 27.39 -2.46 -11.90
CA ALA A 267 26.57 -1.90 -12.96
C ALA A 267 26.84 -2.52 -14.35
N ASP A 268 28.02 -3.07 -14.58
CA ASP A 268 28.32 -3.78 -15.84
C ASP A 268 27.66 -5.16 -15.89
N ALA A 269 27.65 -5.86 -14.77
CA ALA A 269 26.90 -7.10 -14.66
C ALA A 269 25.38 -6.83 -14.76
N ALA A 270 24.89 -5.76 -14.13
CA ALA A 270 23.48 -5.36 -14.27
C ALA A 270 23.08 -5.10 -15.73
N LEU A 271 23.89 -4.37 -16.49
CA LEU A 271 23.63 -4.13 -17.91
C LEU A 271 23.57 -5.42 -18.74
N LYS A 272 24.40 -6.44 -18.43
CA LYS A 272 24.34 -7.74 -19.10
C LYS A 272 23.02 -8.46 -18.81
N GLU A 273 22.56 -8.42 -17.57
CA GLU A 273 21.29 -9.03 -17.17
C GLU A 273 20.10 -8.30 -17.83
N PHE A 274 20.10 -6.97 -17.87
CA PHE A 274 19.06 -6.21 -18.61
C PHE A 274 19.12 -6.48 -20.14
N GLN A 275 20.32 -6.60 -20.71
CA GLN A 275 20.47 -6.99 -22.11
C GLN A 275 19.86 -8.38 -22.36
N ARG A 276 20.14 -9.36 -21.49
CA ARG A 276 19.54 -10.69 -21.57
C ARG A 276 18.02 -10.64 -21.46
N THR A 277 17.50 -9.77 -20.59
CA THR A 277 16.05 -9.50 -20.48
C THR A 277 15.47 -9.05 -21.81
N LEU A 278 16.14 -8.12 -22.52
CA LEU A 278 15.65 -7.61 -23.82
C LEU A 278 15.82 -8.61 -24.96
N GLU A 279 16.78 -9.52 -24.90
CA GLU A 279 16.91 -10.65 -25.84
C GLU A 279 15.71 -11.59 -25.72
N LEU A 280 15.30 -11.91 -24.48
CA LEU A 280 14.16 -12.79 -24.19
C LEU A 280 12.81 -12.08 -24.40
N SER A 281 12.74 -10.80 -24.08
CA SER A 281 11.54 -9.96 -24.17
C SER A 281 11.87 -8.58 -24.75
N PRO A 282 11.88 -8.43 -26.09
CA PRO A 282 12.26 -7.18 -26.76
C PRO A 282 11.33 -5.98 -26.50
N SER A 283 10.21 -6.20 -25.82
CA SER A 283 9.26 -5.16 -25.40
C SER A 283 9.29 -4.88 -23.89
N HIS A 284 10.28 -5.34 -23.15
CA HIS A 284 10.37 -5.16 -21.69
C HIS A 284 10.78 -3.72 -21.34
N GLN A 285 9.79 -2.83 -21.19
CA GLN A 285 10.01 -1.40 -20.96
C GLN A 285 10.83 -1.10 -19.69
N PRO A 286 10.59 -1.76 -18.52
CA PRO A 286 11.38 -1.49 -17.33
C PRO A 286 12.89 -1.74 -17.54
N ALA A 287 13.28 -2.80 -18.29
CA ALA A 287 14.68 -3.05 -18.61
C ALA A 287 15.27 -1.95 -19.51
N MET A 288 14.52 -1.50 -20.53
CA MET A 288 14.95 -0.37 -21.36
C MET A 288 15.20 0.89 -20.55
N VAL A 289 14.29 1.21 -19.61
CA VAL A 289 14.42 2.38 -18.73
C VAL A 289 15.65 2.27 -17.85
N GLN A 290 15.91 1.10 -17.23
CA GLN A 290 17.09 0.89 -16.38
C GLN A 290 18.39 1.01 -17.19
N MET A 291 18.46 0.40 -18.37
CA MET A 291 19.62 0.51 -19.24
C MET A 291 19.85 1.95 -19.72
N ALA A 292 18.79 2.64 -20.15
CA ALA A 292 18.87 4.04 -20.57
C ALA A 292 19.34 4.95 -19.44
N PHE A 293 18.86 4.71 -18.22
CA PHE A 293 19.28 5.44 -17.03
C PHE A 293 20.76 5.18 -16.69
N GLU A 294 21.21 3.93 -16.79
CA GLU A 294 22.61 3.59 -16.54
C GLU A 294 23.54 4.20 -17.62
N TYR A 295 23.16 4.17 -18.89
CA TYR A 295 23.90 4.87 -19.94
C TYR A 295 23.90 6.40 -19.75
N LEU A 296 22.79 7.00 -19.31
CA LEU A 296 22.72 8.41 -18.95
C LEU A 296 23.75 8.78 -17.85
N LYS A 297 23.90 7.92 -16.81
CA LYS A 297 24.89 8.12 -15.73
C LYS A 297 26.34 8.04 -16.22
N ARG A 298 26.57 7.33 -17.31
CA ARG A 298 27.90 7.13 -17.92
C ARG A 298 28.18 8.13 -19.03
N ASP A 299 27.32 9.13 -19.23
CA ASP A 299 27.37 10.11 -20.32
C ASP A 299 27.30 9.47 -21.73
N GLU A 300 26.79 8.25 -21.84
CA GLU A 300 26.61 7.48 -23.09
C GLU A 300 25.23 7.78 -23.70
N TYR A 301 24.95 9.04 -23.98
CA TYR A 301 23.61 9.53 -24.36
C TYR A 301 23.05 8.92 -25.65
N GLU A 302 23.94 8.67 -26.62
CA GLU A 302 23.57 8.06 -27.91
C GLU A 302 23.10 6.61 -27.76
N LYS A 303 23.59 5.89 -26.74
CA LYS A 303 23.09 4.57 -26.37
C LYS A 303 21.80 4.63 -25.57
N ALA A 304 21.66 5.64 -24.71
CA ALA A 304 20.48 5.83 -23.88
C ALA A 304 19.24 6.23 -24.68
N LEU A 305 19.40 7.10 -25.71
CA LEU A 305 18.30 7.70 -26.46
C LEU A 305 17.36 6.65 -27.08
N PRO A 306 17.83 5.68 -27.91
CA PRO A 306 16.93 4.74 -28.57
C PRO A 306 16.16 3.85 -27.58
N LEU A 307 16.76 3.50 -26.44
CA LEU A 307 16.10 2.72 -25.40
C LEU A 307 14.99 3.54 -24.71
N ALA A 308 15.27 4.79 -24.37
CA ALA A 308 14.30 5.68 -23.71
C ALA A 308 13.14 6.02 -24.67
N GLU A 309 13.41 6.33 -25.94
CA GLU A 309 12.36 6.56 -26.94
C GLU A 309 11.48 5.31 -27.14
N ARG A 310 12.10 4.13 -27.23
CA ARG A 310 11.37 2.89 -27.38
C ARG A 310 10.51 2.57 -26.16
N ALA A 311 11.01 2.81 -24.95
CA ALA A 311 10.25 2.62 -23.71
C ALA A 311 9.01 3.55 -23.68
N VAL A 312 9.14 4.82 -24.04
CA VAL A 312 8.01 5.77 -24.11
C VAL A 312 7.01 5.36 -25.21
N GLN A 313 7.49 4.88 -26.35
CA GLN A 313 6.64 4.40 -27.45
C GLN A 313 5.78 3.21 -27.02
N LEU A 314 6.37 2.24 -26.30
CA LEU A 314 5.68 1.03 -25.84
C LEU A 314 4.78 1.28 -24.63
N ALA A 315 5.18 2.20 -23.75
CA ALA A 315 4.46 2.52 -22.51
C ALA A 315 4.33 4.05 -22.33
N PRO A 316 3.46 4.73 -23.09
CA PRO A 316 3.37 6.20 -23.10
C PRO A 316 2.92 6.82 -21.78
N LYS A 317 2.34 6.02 -20.87
CA LYS A 317 1.95 6.44 -19.51
C LYS A 317 3.00 6.15 -18.44
N MET A 318 4.11 5.51 -18.80
CA MET A 318 5.20 5.21 -17.87
C MET A 318 6.04 6.48 -17.62
N TYR A 319 5.77 7.21 -16.54
CA TYR A 319 6.51 8.45 -16.23
C TYR A 319 8.02 8.23 -16.03
N PRO A 320 8.56 7.10 -15.50
CA PRO A 320 10.00 6.88 -15.45
C PRO A 320 10.66 6.85 -16.83
N ALA A 321 9.98 6.30 -17.85
CA ALA A 321 10.49 6.34 -19.24
C ALA A 321 10.57 7.77 -19.77
N ARG A 322 9.55 8.60 -19.51
CA ARG A 322 9.57 10.03 -19.88
C ARG A 322 10.62 10.82 -19.11
N ASN A 323 10.85 10.49 -17.85
CA ASN A 323 11.91 11.11 -17.05
C ASN A 323 13.29 10.86 -17.68
N VAL A 324 13.62 9.60 -17.94
CA VAL A 324 14.93 9.28 -18.54
C VAL A 324 15.07 9.84 -19.94
N LEU A 325 14.03 9.77 -20.77
CA LEU A 325 14.04 10.37 -22.11
C LEU A 325 14.26 11.87 -22.05
N GLY A 326 13.50 12.59 -21.22
CA GLY A 326 13.66 14.04 -21.07
C GLY A 326 15.05 14.43 -20.62
N ARG A 327 15.64 13.68 -19.68
CA ARG A 327 17.02 13.94 -19.20
C ARG A 327 18.05 13.66 -20.28
N VAL A 328 17.92 12.56 -21.04
CA VAL A 328 18.81 12.24 -22.18
C VAL A 328 18.73 13.34 -23.24
N LEU A 329 17.52 13.78 -23.58
CA LEU A 329 17.30 14.87 -24.55
C LEU A 329 17.95 16.18 -24.10
N LEU A 330 17.94 16.49 -22.78
CA LEU A 330 18.62 17.67 -22.25
C LEU A 330 20.13 17.60 -22.44
N GLU A 331 20.75 16.48 -22.19
CA GLU A 331 22.20 16.32 -22.34
C GLU A 331 22.62 16.35 -23.82
N LEU A 332 21.74 15.88 -24.74
CA LEU A 332 21.92 16.00 -26.19
C LEU A 332 21.56 17.39 -26.75
N GLY A 333 21.24 18.38 -25.91
CA GLY A 333 20.89 19.74 -26.34
C GLY A 333 19.51 19.91 -26.97
N GLN A 334 18.63 18.89 -26.91
CA GLN A 334 17.28 18.89 -27.47
C GLN A 334 16.25 19.38 -26.46
N ALA A 335 16.46 20.57 -25.91
CA ALA A 335 15.77 21.07 -24.74
C ALA A 335 14.24 21.23 -24.95
N GLU A 336 13.78 21.64 -26.15
CA GLU A 336 12.34 21.78 -26.45
C GLU A 336 11.61 20.42 -26.48
N ARG A 337 12.28 19.38 -26.97
CA ARG A 337 11.75 18.01 -26.92
C ARG A 337 11.70 17.52 -25.48
N ALA A 338 12.75 17.79 -24.70
CA ALA A 338 12.82 17.41 -23.29
C ALA A 338 11.67 18.03 -22.49
N VAL A 339 11.35 19.32 -22.72
CA VAL A 339 10.23 19.99 -22.06
C VAL A 339 8.93 19.22 -22.31
N LYS A 340 8.63 18.86 -23.56
CA LYS A 340 7.38 18.14 -23.89
C LYS A 340 7.26 16.80 -23.14
N GLU A 341 8.34 16.02 -23.12
CA GLU A 341 8.33 14.72 -22.44
C GLU A 341 8.20 14.87 -20.93
N LEU A 342 8.85 15.88 -20.33
CA LEU A 342 8.82 16.10 -18.89
C LEU A 342 7.52 16.78 -18.43
N GLU A 343 6.93 17.67 -19.21
CA GLU A 343 5.56 18.20 -18.94
C GLU A 343 4.53 17.07 -18.86
N GLU A 344 4.56 16.15 -19.83
CA GLU A 344 3.68 14.98 -19.80
C GLU A 344 4.01 14.04 -18.63
N GLY A 345 5.29 13.88 -18.31
CA GLY A 345 5.72 13.10 -17.13
C GLY A 345 5.20 13.67 -15.81
N VAL A 346 5.26 15.00 -15.62
CA VAL A 346 4.67 15.69 -14.46
C VAL A 346 3.16 15.51 -14.42
N ARG A 347 2.48 15.57 -15.57
CA ARG A 347 1.03 15.33 -15.65
C ARG A 347 0.66 13.90 -15.18
N LEU A 348 1.49 12.90 -15.50
CA LEU A 348 1.29 11.51 -15.10
C LEU A 348 1.65 11.26 -13.62
N ALA A 349 2.65 11.96 -13.10
CA ALA A 349 3.16 11.79 -11.73
C ALA A 349 3.39 13.16 -11.05
N PRO A 350 2.31 13.89 -10.72
CA PRO A 350 2.42 15.25 -10.16
C PRO A 350 2.99 15.32 -8.75
N SER A 351 3.14 14.18 -8.09
CA SER A 351 3.76 14.07 -6.76
C SER A 351 5.20 13.54 -6.80
N SER A 352 5.80 13.34 -8.00
CA SER A 352 7.20 12.89 -8.12
C SER A 352 8.17 14.07 -8.06
N PRO A 353 9.00 14.20 -7.00
CA PRO A 353 10.01 15.27 -6.93
C PRO A 353 10.98 15.23 -8.11
N GLU A 354 11.37 14.04 -8.56
CA GLU A 354 12.33 13.84 -9.64
C GLU A 354 11.83 14.43 -10.98
N MET A 355 10.50 14.31 -11.23
CA MET A 355 9.88 14.87 -12.43
C MET A 355 9.93 16.39 -12.43
N HIS A 356 9.57 17.04 -11.30
CA HIS A 356 9.60 18.48 -11.15
C HIS A 356 11.04 19.03 -11.24
N PHE A 357 12.01 18.32 -10.65
CA PHE A 357 13.43 18.68 -10.77
C PHE A 357 13.91 18.62 -12.23
N ALA A 358 13.58 17.55 -12.95
CA ALA A 358 13.98 17.39 -14.35
C ALA A 358 13.33 18.48 -15.23
N LEU A 359 12.04 18.75 -15.04
CA LEU A 359 11.29 19.75 -15.78
C LEU A 359 11.84 21.19 -15.50
N ALA A 360 12.18 21.50 -14.26
CA ALA A 360 12.81 22.78 -13.91
C ALA A 360 14.16 23.01 -14.65
N ARG A 361 14.96 21.94 -14.81
CA ARG A 361 16.18 21.96 -15.61
C ARG A 361 15.87 22.23 -17.09
N ALA A 362 14.85 21.55 -17.63
CA ALA A 362 14.44 21.71 -19.01
C ALA A 362 13.97 23.14 -19.31
N TYR A 363 13.09 23.70 -18.47
CA TYR A 363 12.65 25.09 -18.58
C TYR A 363 13.81 26.09 -18.49
N THR A 364 14.80 25.84 -17.61
CA THR A 364 15.99 26.68 -17.54
C THR A 364 16.76 26.69 -18.87
N ARG A 365 16.89 25.54 -19.53
CA ARG A 365 17.62 25.41 -20.80
C ARG A 365 16.92 26.14 -21.96
N VAL A 366 15.59 26.20 -21.98
CA VAL A 366 14.80 26.93 -22.98
C VAL A 366 14.48 28.36 -22.59
N GLY A 367 15.04 28.90 -21.48
CA GLY A 367 14.87 30.27 -21.04
C GLY A 367 13.55 30.61 -20.36
N ARG A 368 12.70 29.61 -20.04
CA ARG A 368 11.40 29.79 -19.34
C ARG A 368 11.63 29.88 -17.83
N LYS A 369 12.18 31.03 -17.37
CA LYS A 369 12.69 31.22 -16.01
C LYS A 369 11.60 31.13 -14.93
N GLU A 370 10.42 31.71 -15.18
CA GLU A 370 9.29 31.70 -14.23
C GLU A 370 8.73 30.28 -14.06
N ASP A 371 8.64 29.52 -15.16
CA ASP A 371 8.22 28.12 -15.11
C ASP A 371 9.22 27.26 -14.36
N ALA A 372 10.52 27.44 -14.64
CA ALA A 372 11.59 26.76 -13.92
C ALA A 372 11.56 27.03 -12.40
N GLN A 373 11.24 28.26 -12.01
CA GLN A 373 11.14 28.62 -10.59
C GLN A 373 9.95 27.94 -9.92
N ARG A 374 8.77 27.92 -10.58
CA ARG A 374 7.60 27.19 -10.06
C ARG A 374 7.86 25.71 -9.82
N GLU A 375 8.50 25.04 -10.78
CA GLU A 375 8.83 23.62 -10.66
C GLU A 375 9.83 23.34 -9.53
N ARG A 376 10.82 24.24 -9.30
CA ARG A 376 11.73 24.14 -8.15
C ARG A 376 11.02 24.29 -6.80
N GLU A 377 10.03 25.17 -6.72
CA GLU A 377 9.25 25.36 -5.49
C GLU A 377 8.39 24.12 -5.18
N ILE A 378 7.78 23.52 -6.20
CA ILE A 378 7.03 22.27 -6.05
C ILE A 378 7.96 21.13 -5.63
N PHE A 379 9.11 20.99 -6.29
CA PHE A 379 10.14 20.00 -5.92
C PHE A 379 10.54 20.13 -4.45
N LYS A 380 10.86 21.35 -3.99
CA LYS A 380 11.22 21.59 -2.60
C LYS A 380 10.10 21.22 -1.63
N LYS A 381 8.87 21.63 -1.94
CA LYS A 381 7.71 21.29 -1.12
C LYS A 381 7.52 19.78 -0.98
N LEU A 382 7.60 19.03 -2.08
CA LEU A 382 7.47 17.58 -2.09
C LEU A 382 8.61 16.90 -1.31
N GLN A 383 9.85 17.40 -1.42
CA GLN A 383 10.97 16.92 -0.62
C GLN A 383 10.75 17.16 0.88
N ASP A 384 10.35 18.37 1.26
CA ASP A 384 10.07 18.71 2.66
C ASP A 384 8.92 17.85 3.25
N GLU A 385 7.92 17.51 2.45
CA GLU A 385 6.84 16.59 2.83
C GLU A 385 7.34 15.17 3.02
N TYR A 386 8.18 14.67 2.13
CA TYR A 386 8.79 13.35 2.22
C TYR A 386 9.70 13.23 3.47
N GLU A 387 10.52 14.23 3.74
CA GLU A 387 11.39 14.25 4.93
C GLU A 387 10.57 14.31 6.23
N ARG A 388 9.51 15.10 6.28
CA ARG A 388 8.58 15.13 7.42
C ARG A 388 7.95 13.77 7.68
N GLN A 389 7.45 13.10 6.64
CA GLN A 389 6.87 11.76 6.78
C GLN A 389 7.90 10.73 7.27
N ARG A 390 9.15 10.84 6.85
CA ARG A 390 10.25 9.99 7.30
C ARG A 390 10.62 10.23 8.77
N ASN A 391 10.62 11.48 9.21
CA ASN A 391 11.02 11.89 10.57
C ASN A 391 9.89 11.74 11.61
N VAL A 392 8.62 11.69 11.21
CA VAL A 392 7.46 11.42 12.09
C VAL A 392 7.37 9.93 12.46
N ARG A 393 8.08 9.03 11.76
CA ARG A 393 8.20 7.62 12.16
C ARG A 393 9.23 7.53 13.28
N PRO A 394 8.87 7.18 14.56
CA PRO A 394 9.85 7.05 15.64
C PRO A 394 10.89 6.01 15.23
N SER A 395 12.14 6.39 15.31
CA SER A 395 13.26 5.46 15.26
C SER A 395 13.18 4.55 16.50
N ALA A 396 12.73 3.33 16.33
CA ALA A 396 12.71 2.30 17.37
C ALA A 396 14.12 1.75 17.69
N GLU A 397 15.18 2.54 17.51
CA GLU A 397 16.57 2.10 17.67
C GLU A 397 17.48 3.18 18.29
N THR A 398 17.17 3.65 19.52
CA THR A 398 18.23 4.33 20.33
C THR A 398 17.95 4.28 21.82
N ASP A 399 17.54 3.12 22.38
CA ASP A 399 17.46 3.01 23.86
C ASP A 399 17.86 1.64 24.42
N LYS A 400 18.89 1.02 23.88
CA LYS A 400 19.48 -0.22 24.46
C LYS A 400 20.99 -0.19 24.62
N ASN A 401 21.65 0.97 24.74
CA ASN A 401 23.08 1.00 25.02
C ASN A 401 23.50 2.15 25.96
N GLN A 402 22.79 2.34 27.08
CA GLN A 402 23.28 3.19 28.17
C GLN A 402 22.94 2.62 29.55
N ASP A 403 23.24 1.36 29.82
CA ASP A 403 23.24 0.87 31.21
C ASP A 403 24.15 -0.37 31.39
N THR A 404 25.42 -0.25 31.03
CA THR A 404 26.45 -1.13 31.63
C THR A 404 27.81 -0.42 31.57
N ALA A 405 28.02 0.58 32.43
CA ALA A 405 29.35 0.99 32.86
C ALA A 405 29.27 1.87 34.11
N LYS A 406 29.35 1.25 35.29
CA LYS A 406 29.98 1.80 36.50
C LYS A 406 30.12 0.72 37.55
N PRO A 407 31.07 0.91 38.48
CA PRO A 407 32.43 0.32 38.40
C PRO A 407 32.51 -0.96 39.22
#